data_b05e88c188c6c33506c096fbbb17d63e
#
_entry.id   b05e88c188c6c33506c096fbbb17d63e
#
_cell.length_a   1.000
_cell.length_b   1.000
_cell.length_c   1.000
_cell.angle_alpha   90.00
_cell.angle_beta   90.00
_cell.angle_gamma   90.00
#
_symmetry.space_group_name_H-M   'P 1'
#
loop_
_entity.id
_entity.type
_entity.pdbx_description
1 polymer ?
#
loop_
_entity_poly.entity_id
_entity_poly.type
_entity_poly.pdbx_seq_one_letter_code
_entity_poly.pdbx_strand_id
1 'polypeptide(L)'
;MTETVGSGAAGRRTIRTPAKVNLGLRITGRRPDGYHLLESLFVPIDVYDDLEVTLADGPSRTALTLEADPAAALPAALAGVAAGPDNLAVRAAEAFRAETGLSTTIRILLRKRIPAGAGLGGGSSDAAAVLRALSDLVGEGAPSGEALARIGLSLGADVPFF
;
A
#
# COMPACT_ATOMS: atom_id res chain seq x y z
N MET A 1 -32.89 20.06 -3.99
CA MET A 1 -32.60 19.14 -5.12
C MET A 1 -31.25 18.51 -4.82
N THR A 2 -31.27 17.33 -4.25
CA THR A 2 -30.09 16.56 -3.89
C THR A 2 -29.69 15.73 -5.12
N GLU A 3 -28.65 16.14 -5.81
CA GLU A 3 -28.05 15.31 -6.85
C GLU A 3 -27.39 14.10 -6.21
N THR A 4 -27.95 12.95 -6.49
CA THR A 4 -27.37 11.64 -6.20
C THR A 4 -26.18 11.49 -7.12
N VAL A 5 -24.96 11.51 -6.57
CA VAL A 5 -23.73 11.18 -7.31
C VAL A 5 -23.86 9.75 -7.81
N GLY A 6 -23.86 9.62 -9.14
CA GLY A 6 -24.12 8.40 -9.86
C GLY A 6 -23.13 7.28 -9.53
N SER A 7 -23.66 6.08 -9.50
CA SER A 7 -23.04 4.76 -9.52
C SER A 7 -21.72 4.75 -10.30
N GLY A 8 -20.60 4.54 -9.60
CA GLY A 8 -19.27 4.65 -10.14
C GLY A 8 -18.97 3.58 -11.18
N ALA A 9 -18.42 4.01 -12.29
CA ALA A 9 -17.79 3.13 -13.26
C ALA A 9 -16.71 2.30 -12.56
N ALA A 10 -16.75 0.98 -12.74
CA ALA A 10 -15.70 0.07 -12.27
C ALA A 10 -14.36 0.52 -12.81
N GLY A 11 -13.53 1.11 -11.96
CA GLY A 11 -12.21 1.62 -12.33
C GLY A 11 -11.11 0.65 -11.91
N ARG A 12 -10.00 0.61 -12.70
CA ARG A 12 -8.82 -0.21 -12.42
C ARG A 12 -7.55 0.62 -12.53
N ARG A 13 -6.60 0.37 -11.63
CA ARG A 13 -5.23 0.90 -11.70
C ARG A 13 -4.24 -0.23 -11.53
N THR A 14 -3.19 -0.21 -12.34
CA THR A 14 -2.04 -1.11 -12.23
C THR A 14 -0.81 -0.27 -11.91
N ILE A 15 -0.05 -0.66 -10.90
CA ILE A 15 1.12 0.06 -10.39
C ILE A 15 2.24 -0.94 -10.14
N ARG A 16 3.46 -0.61 -10.53
CA ARG A 16 4.68 -1.30 -10.10
C ARG A 16 5.20 -0.65 -8.83
N THR A 17 5.44 -1.44 -7.80
CA THR A 17 5.82 -0.97 -6.46
C THR A 17 7.29 -1.33 -6.21
N PRO A 18 8.22 -0.34 -6.14
CA PRO A 18 9.64 -0.62 -6.03
C PRO A 18 10.02 -1.10 -4.64
N ALA A 19 11.06 -1.91 -4.56
CA ALA A 19 11.84 -2.11 -3.34
C ALA A 19 12.70 -0.88 -3.05
N LYS A 20 13.22 -0.77 -1.81
CA LYS A 20 14.21 0.25 -1.40
C LYS A 20 15.38 -0.40 -0.67
N VAL A 21 16.49 0.30 -0.67
CA VAL A 21 17.63 0.05 0.22
C VAL A 21 17.94 1.29 1.04
N ASN A 22 18.53 1.09 2.20
CA ASN A 22 19.08 2.16 3.03
C ASN A 22 20.56 2.29 2.70
N LEU A 23 20.98 3.35 2.02
CA LEU A 23 22.40 3.63 1.73
C LEU A 23 23.20 4.13 2.94
N GLY A 24 22.50 4.61 3.95
CA GLY A 24 23.06 5.01 5.21
C GLY A 24 21.99 5.02 6.28
N LEU A 25 22.34 4.60 7.48
CA LEU A 25 21.47 4.65 8.64
C LEU A 25 22.26 5.25 9.80
N ARG A 26 21.78 6.39 10.31
CA ARG A 26 22.35 7.05 11.47
C ARG A 26 21.30 7.13 12.56
N ILE A 27 21.64 6.70 13.75
CA ILE A 27 20.82 6.94 14.94
C ILE A 27 21.11 8.34 15.42
N THR A 28 20.12 9.22 15.40
CA THR A 28 20.26 10.65 15.78
C THR A 28 19.78 10.94 17.17
N GLY A 29 19.03 9.99 17.79
CA GLY A 29 18.52 10.14 19.14
C GLY A 29 17.64 9.00 19.55
N ARG A 30 17.10 9.10 20.78
CA ARG A 30 16.14 8.18 21.34
C ARG A 30 14.99 8.94 21.97
N ARG A 31 13.76 8.60 21.63
CA ARG A 31 12.55 9.16 22.23
C ARG A 31 12.34 8.62 23.67
N PRO A 32 11.58 9.34 24.53
CA PRO A 32 11.25 8.86 25.87
C PRO A 32 10.53 7.50 25.89
N ASP A 33 9.77 7.17 24.82
CA ASP A 33 9.10 5.87 24.62
C ASP A 33 10.07 4.74 24.20
N GLY A 34 11.38 5.03 24.10
CA GLY A 34 12.42 4.08 23.73
C GLY A 34 12.65 3.95 22.22
N TYR A 35 11.86 4.62 21.38
CA TYR A 35 12.02 4.59 19.92
C TYR A 35 13.26 5.37 19.50
N HIS A 36 14.06 4.79 18.58
CA HIS A 36 15.23 5.47 18.04
C HIS A 36 14.82 6.41 16.91
N LEU A 37 15.31 7.63 16.97
CA LEU A 37 15.25 8.56 15.84
C LEU A 37 16.34 8.18 14.85
N LEU A 38 15.97 8.02 13.60
CA LEU A 38 16.84 7.57 12.54
C LEU A 38 16.87 8.61 11.42
N GLU A 39 18.06 8.86 10.89
CA GLU A 39 18.24 9.47 9.58
C GLU A 39 18.70 8.37 8.63
N SER A 40 18.07 8.27 7.48
CA SER A 40 18.42 7.26 6.47
C SER A 40 18.22 7.84 5.08
N LEU A 41 19.12 7.52 4.17
CA LEU A 41 18.93 7.75 2.75
C LEU A 41 18.29 6.51 2.12
N PHE A 42 17.01 6.61 1.78
CA PHE A 42 16.30 5.57 1.05
C PHE A 42 16.53 5.73 -0.45
N VAL A 43 16.83 4.65 -1.12
CA VAL A 43 16.98 4.61 -2.58
C VAL A 43 16.10 3.50 -3.13
N PRO A 44 15.13 3.83 -4.01
CA PRO A 44 14.39 2.81 -4.74
C PRO A 44 15.35 2.00 -5.63
N ILE A 45 15.09 0.70 -5.74
CA ILE A 45 15.86 -0.20 -6.61
C ILE A 45 14.96 -0.88 -7.64
N ASP A 46 15.56 -1.37 -8.72
CA ASP A 46 14.86 -1.98 -9.85
C ASP A 46 14.41 -3.43 -9.55
N VAL A 47 13.73 -3.58 -8.42
CA VAL A 47 13.00 -4.79 -8.02
C VAL A 47 11.60 -4.38 -7.63
N TYR A 48 10.59 -4.93 -8.29
CA TYR A 48 9.21 -4.46 -8.13
C TYR A 48 8.26 -5.62 -7.84
N ASP A 49 7.23 -5.32 -7.06
CA ASP A 49 5.97 -6.06 -7.09
C ASP A 49 5.03 -5.43 -8.12
N ASP A 50 4.11 -6.22 -8.67
CA ASP A 50 3.03 -5.72 -9.53
C ASP A 50 1.72 -5.73 -8.76
N LEU A 51 1.05 -4.57 -8.73
CA LEU A 51 -0.18 -4.37 -7.97
C LEU A 51 -1.29 -3.88 -8.90
N GLU A 52 -2.45 -4.51 -8.80
CA GLU A 52 -3.68 -4.07 -9.45
C GLU A 52 -4.76 -3.79 -8.41
N VAL A 53 -5.36 -2.61 -8.46
CA VAL A 53 -6.50 -2.23 -7.62
C VAL A 53 -7.71 -1.98 -8.48
N THR A 54 -8.84 -2.58 -8.13
CA THR A 54 -10.11 -2.41 -8.82
C THR A 54 -11.20 -2.03 -7.82
N LEU A 55 -11.98 -1.01 -8.15
CA LEU A 55 -13.26 -0.74 -7.51
C LEU A 55 -14.35 -1.48 -8.28
N ALA A 56 -15.16 -2.26 -7.59
CA ALA A 56 -16.23 -3.05 -8.17
C ALA A 56 -17.53 -2.87 -7.39
N ASP A 57 -18.65 -2.96 -8.08
CA ASP A 57 -19.95 -2.99 -7.43
C ASP A 57 -20.05 -4.20 -6.49
N GLY A 58 -20.72 -4.01 -5.38
CA GLY A 58 -20.89 -5.07 -4.40
C GLY A 58 -20.80 -4.57 -2.96
N PRO A 59 -20.81 -5.50 -2.00
CA PRO A 59 -20.74 -5.16 -0.58
C PRO A 59 -19.43 -4.47 -0.22
N SER A 60 -19.48 -3.61 0.80
CA SER A 60 -18.30 -2.92 1.35
C SER A 60 -17.33 -3.93 1.95
N ARG A 61 -16.32 -4.33 1.17
CA ARG A 61 -15.27 -5.27 1.59
C ARG A 61 -13.99 -5.06 0.79
N THR A 62 -12.88 -5.54 1.32
CA THR A 62 -11.60 -5.67 0.60
C THR A 62 -11.27 -7.14 0.37
N ALA A 63 -10.92 -7.48 -0.86
CA ALA A 63 -10.50 -8.82 -1.27
C ALA A 63 -9.07 -8.74 -1.82
N LEU A 64 -8.17 -9.55 -1.26
CA LEU A 64 -6.78 -9.68 -1.67
C LEU A 64 -6.57 -11.02 -2.37
N THR A 65 -5.96 -10.99 -3.54
CA THR A 65 -5.40 -12.14 -4.24
C THR A 65 -3.88 -11.98 -4.25
N LEU A 66 -3.16 -12.96 -3.71
CA LEU A 66 -1.69 -13.00 -3.74
C LEU A 66 -1.22 -14.02 -4.77
N GLU A 67 -0.29 -13.60 -5.62
CA GLU A 67 0.39 -14.45 -6.59
C GLU A 67 1.90 -14.28 -6.44
N ALA A 68 2.66 -15.36 -6.64
CA ALA A 68 4.10 -15.23 -6.86
C ALA A 68 4.33 -14.77 -8.29
N ASP A 69 5.23 -13.81 -8.50
CA ASP A 69 5.65 -13.48 -9.85
C ASP A 69 6.40 -14.69 -10.46
N PRO A 70 5.96 -15.19 -11.63
CA PRO A 70 6.65 -16.30 -12.29
C PRO A 70 8.12 -16.01 -12.63
N ALA A 71 8.49 -14.75 -12.77
CA ALA A 71 9.87 -14.32 -13.01
C ALA A 71 10.65 -14.09 -11.71
N ALA A 72 10.03 -14.28 -10.53
CA ALA A 72 10.75 -14.17 -9.27
C ALA A 72 11.80 -15.31 -9.17
N ALA A 73 13.06 -14.91 -9.05
CA ALA A 73 14.17 -15.86 -8.89
C ALA A 73 14.11 -16.65 -7.55
N LEU A 74 13.18 -16.27 -6.66
CA LEU A 74 13.02 -16.84 -5.32
C LEU A 74 11.58 -17.37 -5.14
N PRO A 75 11.40 -18.70 -5.01
CA PRO A 75 10.11 -19.29 -4.61
C PRO A 75 9.59 -18.76 -3.27
N ALA A 76 10.46 -18.07 -2.52
CA ALA A 76 10.18 -17.51 -1.19
C ALA A 76 9.49 -16.14 -1.22
N ALA A 77 9.14 -15.58 -2.38
CA ALA A 77 8.52 -14.25 -2.44
C ALA A 77 7.20 -14.15 -1.64
N LEU A 78 6.46 -15.24 -1.51
CA LEU A 78 5.24 -15.32 -0.69
C LEU A 78 5.50 -15.78 0.76
N ALA A 79 6.70 -16.27 1.08
CA ALA A 79 6.99 -16.71 2.44
C ALA A 79 6.92 -15.53 3.41
N GLY A 80 6.09 -15.66 4.45
CA GLY A 80 5.87 -14.61 5.45
C GLY A 80 4.97 -13.46 5.01
N VAL A 81 4.40 -13.51 3.79
CA VAL A 81 3.39 -12.52 3.35
C VAL A 81 2.04 -12.93 3.92
N ALA A 82 1.42 -12.04 4.71
CA ALA A 82 0.08 -12.27 5.20
C ALA A 82 -0.93 -12.27 4.03
N ALA A 83 -1.82 -13.27 3.97
CA ALA A 83 -2.84 -13.40 2.93
C ALA A 83 -4.20 -12.77 3.32
N GLY A 84 -4.30 -12.16 4.50
CA GLY A 84 -5.54 -11.67 5.10
C GLY A 84 -5.45 -10.22 5.60
N PRO A 85 -6.24 -9.87 6.62
CA PRO A 85 -6.39 -8.51 7.13
C PRO A 85 -5.08 -7.90 7.67
N ASP A 86 -4.10 -8.72 8.02
CA ASP A 86 -2.79 -8.24 8.48
C ASP A 86 -1.87 -7.81 7.34
N ASN A 87 -2.25 -8.04 6.08
CA ASN A 87 -1.49 -7.55 4.93
C ASN A 87 -1.57 -6.02 4.85
N LEU A 88 -0.41 -5.35 4.70
CA LEU A 88 -0.36 -3.89 4.67
C LEU A 88 -1.17 -3.28 3.52
N ALA A 89 -1.27 -3.95 2.36
CA ALA A 89 -2.11 -3.52 1.26
C ALA A 89 -3.60 -3.55 1.62
N VAL A 90 -4.05 -4.59 2.35
CA VAL A 90 -5.43 -4.66 2.86
C VAL A 90 -5.67 -3.59 3.91
N ARG A 91 -4.74 -3.42 4.87
CA ARG A 91 -4.84 -2.38 5.91
C ARG A 91 -4.89 -0.98 5.30
N ALA A 92 -4.13 -0.73 4.22
CA ALA A 92 -4.16 0.53 3.48
C ALA A 92 -5.54 0.78 2.85
N ALA A 93 -6.12 -0.23 2.22
CA ALA A 93 -7.46 -0.13 1.64
C ALA A 93 -8.53 0.13 2.70
N GLU A 94 -8.47 -0.54 3.85
CA GLU A 94 -9.42 -0.34 4.95
C GLU A 94 -9.24 1.03 5.62
N ALA A 95 -8.02 1.52 5.79
CA ALA A 95 -7.77 2.86 6.32
C ALA A 95 -8.27 3.95 5.34
N PHE A 96 -8.07 3.76 4.04
CA PHE A 96 -8.62 4.65 3.02
C PHE A 96 -10.15 4.65 3.04
N ARG A 97 -10.77 3.47 3.15
CA ARG A 97 -12.22 3.31 3.28
C ARG A 97 -12.76 4.04 4.49
N ALA A 98 -12.12 3.92 5.64
CA ALA A 98 -12.52 4.59 6.87
C ALA A 98 -12.46 6.11 6.76
N GLU A 99 -11.45 6.65 6.05
CA GLU A 99 -11.30 8.10 5.83
C GLU A 99 -12.36 8.66 4.87
N THR A 100 -12.73 7.88 3.82
CA THR A 100 -13.60 8.37 2.72
C THR A 100 -15.06 7.93 2.81
N GLY A 101 -15.37 6.92 3.63
CA GLY A 101 -16.69 6.29 3.63
C GLY A 101 -16.98 5.44 2.38
N LEU A 102 -15.96 5.06 1.61
CA LEU A 102 -16.11 4.28 0.39
C LEU A 102 -16.84 2.96 0.64
N SER A 103 -17.97 2.73 -0.01
CA SER A 103 -18.88 1.61 0.24
C SER A 103 -18.84 0.50 -0.82
N THR A 104 -17.93 0.58 -1.80
CA THR A 104 -17.76 -0.42 -2.87
C THR A 104 -16.84 -1.56 -2.47
N THR A 105 -16.82 -2.63 -3.26
CA THR A 105 -15.82 -3.70 -3.11
C THR A 105 -14.47 -3.22 -3.67
N ILE A 106 -13.42 -3.30 -2.85
CA ILE A 106 -12.03 -3.10 -3.29
C ILE A 106 -11.42 -4.47 -3.56
N ARG A 107 -10.92 -4.68 -4.77
CA ARG A 107 -10.16 -5.89 -5.13
C ARG A 107 -8.71 -5.52 -5.36
N ILE A 108 -7.81 -6.25 -4.74
CA ILE A 108 -6.37 -6.10 -4.85
C ILE A 108 -5.81 -7.41 -5.39
N LEU A 109 -5.12 -7.36 -6.52
CA LEU A 109 -4.27 -8.43 -7.01
C LEU A 109 -2.83 -7.99 -6.83
N LEU A 110 -2.07 -8.73 -6.05
CA LEU A 110 -0.68 -8.42 -5.70
C LEU A 110 0.23 -9.58 -6.10
N ARG A 111 1.10 -9.34 -7.10
CA ARG A 111 2.12 -10.27 -7.54
C ARG A 111 3.43 -9.93 -6.90
N LYS A 112 3.89 -10.81 -6.01
CA LYS A 112 5.08 -10.59 -5.18
C LYS A 112 6.35 -11.09 -5.84
N ARG A 113 7.35 -10.21 -5.87
CA ARG A 113 8.76 -10.50 -6.18
C ARG A 113 9.68 -10.06 -5.05
N ILE A 114 9.33 -9.00 -4.33
CA ILE A 114 10.08 -8.47 -3.21
C ILE A 114 9.86 -9.38 -1.99
N PRO A 115 10.90 -10.02 -1.43
CA PRO A 115 10.73 -10.93 -0.29
C PRO A 115 10.28 -10.18 0.96
N ALA A 116 9.37 -10.80 1.72
CA ALA A 116 8.92 -10.28 2.99
C ALA A 116 10.03 -10.37 4.05
N GLY A 117 10.09 -9.40 4.96
CA GLY A 117 11.04 -9.40 6.08
C GLY A 117 12.49 -9.13 5.71
N ALA A 118 12.79 -8.84 4.44
CA ALA A 118 14.16 -8.61 3.96
C ALA A 118 14.66 -7.15 4.17
N GLY A 119 13.89 -6.29 4.81
CA GLY A 119 14.25 -4.87 4.98
C GLY A 119 14.11 -4.04 3.71
N LEU A 120 13.58 -4.61 2.62
CA LEU A 120 13.45 -3.98 1.31
C LEU A 120 12.21 -3.08 1.14
N GLY A 121 11.35 -2.98 2.15
CA GLY A 121 10.19 -2.08 2.14
C GLY A 121 9.03 -2.50 1.23
N GLY A 122 9.02 -3.73 0.68
CA GLY A 122 8.01 -4.17 -0.28
C GLY A 122 6.57 -3.99 0.22
N GLY A 123 6.26 -4.44 1.43
CA GLY A 123 4.91 -4.26 2.00
C GLY A 123 4.51 -2.79 2.19
N SER A 124 5.46 -1.92 2.54
CA SER A 124 5.23 -0.48 2.66
C SER A 124 4.98 0.17 1.29
N SER A 125 5.74 -0.25 0.28
CA SER A 125 5.56 0.17 -1.12
C SER A 125 4.19 -0.25 -1.65
N ASP A 126 3.78 -1.50 -1.38
CA ASP A 126 2.45 -2.01 -1.76
C ASP A 126 1.33 -1.19 -1.10
N ALA A 127 1.44 -0.91 0.20
CA ALA A 127 0.47 -0.10 0.93
C ALA A 127 0.34 1.31 0.37
N ALA A 128 1.46 1.99 0.10
CA ALA A 128 1.48 3.31 -0.51
C ALA A 128 0.83 3.31 -1.89
N ALA A 129 1.13 2.29 -2.70
CA ALA A 129 0.54 2.14 -4.03
C ALA A 129 -0.98 1.92 -3.98
N VAL A 130 -1.50 1.16 -3.00
CA VAL A 130 -2.94 1.02 -2.77
C VAL A 130 -3.58 2.36 -2.46
N LEU A 131 -2.99 3.16 -1.56
CA LEU A 131 -3.52 4.49 -1.21
C LEU A 131 -3.58 5.41 -2.44
N ARG A 132 -2.52 5.43 -3.26
CA ARG A 132 -2.47 6.23 -4.49
C ARG A 132 -3.47 5.73 -5.54
N ALA A 133 -3.53 4.41 -5.76
CA ALA A 133 -4.47 3.82 -6.70
C ALA A 133 -5.93 4.14 -6.35
N LEU A 134 -6.29 4.04 -5.06
CA LEU A 134 -7.63 4.36 -4.59
C LEU A 134 -7.93 5.86 -4.71
N SER A 135 -6.94 6.72 -4.41
CA SER A 135 -7.06 8.17 -4.61
C SER A 135 -7.35 8.52 -6.06
N ASP A 136 -6.61 7.93 -7.00
CA ASP A 136 -6.83 8.13 -8.44
C ASP A 136 -8.19 7.60 -8.92
N LEU A 137 -8.66 6.50 -8.34
CA LEU A 137 -9.94 5.88 -8.72
C LEU A 137 -11.14 6.64 -8.18
N VAL A 138 -11.02 7.25 -7.01
CA VAL A 138 -12.07 8.07 -6.38
C VAL A 138 -12.11 9.48 -6.98
N GLY A 139 -10.96 10.03 -7.37
CA GLY A 139 -10.87 11.36 -7.98
C GLY A 139 -11.18 12.48 -7.00
N GLU A 140 -12.15 13.35 -7.32
CA GLU A 140 -12.46 14.54 -6.52
C GLU A 140 -12.87 14.26 -5.06
N GLY A 141 -13.33 13.06 -4.75
CA GLY A 141 -13.63 12.62 -3.38
C GLY A 141 -12.44 12.05 -2.60
N ALA A 142 -11.23 12.05 -3.20
CA ALA A 142 -10.05 11.47 -2.57
C ALA A 142 -9.54 12.35 -1.40
N PRO A 143 -8.90 11.73 -0.38
CA PRO A 143 -8.23 12.46 0.68
C PRO A 143 -7.08 13.33 0.14
N SER A 144 -6.79 14.43 0.82
CA SER A 144 -5.63 15.25 0.48
C SER A 144 -4.31 14.48 0.64
N GLY A 145 -3.25 14.95 -0.04
CA GLY A 145 -1.91 14.33 0.10
C GLY A 145 -1.43 14.27 1.56
N GLU A 146 -1.76 15.28 2.37
CA GLU A 146 -1.45 15.27 3.81
C GLU A 146 -2.23 14.18 4.57
N ALA A 147 -3.52 14.00 4.24
CA ALA A 147 -4.32 12.93 4.82
C ALA A 147 -3.80 11.55 4.42
N LEU A 148 -3.42 11.35 3.15
CA LEU A 148 -2.80 10.11 2.68
C LEU A 148 -1.48 9.83 3.37
N ALA A 149 -0.62 10.85 3.56
CA ALA A 149 0.65 10.69 4.29
C ALA A 149 0.43 10.31 5.75
N ARG A 150 -0.58 10.91 6.42
CA ARG A 150 -0.98 10.54 7.80
C ARG A 150 -1.46 9.09 7.88
N ILE A 151 -2.31 8.66 6.95
CA ILE A 151 -2.74 7.26 6.85
C ILE A 151 -1.51 6.36 6.65
N GLY A 152 -0.65 6.68 5.68
CA GLY A 152 0.56 5.94 5.40
C GLY A 152 1.45 5.78 6.64
N LEU A 153 1.69 6.86 7.38
CA LEU A 153 2.50 6.83 8.60
C LEU A 153 1.90 5.91 9.68
N SER A 154 0.59 5.83 9.79
CA SER A 154 -0.08 4.93 10.74
C SER A 154 0.08 3.45 10.39
N LEU A 155 0.34 3.13 9.12
CA LEU A 155 0.57 1.77 8.63
C LEU A 155 2.02 1.34 8.81
N GLY A 156 2.96 2.28 8.66
CA GLY A 156 4.39 2.02 8.80
C GLY A 156 5.24 3.23 8.44
N ALA A 157 6.40 3.36 9.10
CA ALA A 157 7.29 4.51 8.95
C ALA A 157 7.83 4.69 7.50
N ASP A 158 7.94 3.61 6.74
CA ASP A 158 8.44 3.65 5.36
C ASP A 158 7.34 3.95 4.32
N VAL A 159 6.05 3.84 4.69
CA VAL A 159 4.94 4.02 3.73
C VAL A 159 4.92 5.41 3.10
N PRO A 160 5.11 6.53 3.85
CA PRO A 160 5.09 7.87 3.26
C PRO A 160 6.25 8.16 2.32
N PHE A 161 7.30 7.32 2.32
CA PHE A 161 8.44 7.47 1.41
C PHE A 161 8.05 7.09 -0.04
N PHE A 162 7.18 6.10 -0.22
CA PHE A 162 6.73 5.61 -1.52
C PHE A 162 5.49 6.38 -2.03
#